data_43bfb9cada11719f016a9198b49cddda
#
_entry.id   43bfb9cada11719f016a9198b49cddda
#
_cell.length_a   1.000
_cell.length_b   1.000
_cell.length_c   1.000
_cell.angle_alpha   90.00
_cell.angle_beta   90.00
_cell.angle_gamma   90.00
#
_symmetry.space_group_name_H-M   'P 1'
#
loop_
_entity.id
_entity.type
_entity.pdbx_description
1 polymer ?
#
loop_
_entity_poly.entity_id
_entity_poly.type
_entity_poly.pdbx_seq_one_letter_code
_entity_poly.pdbx_strand_id
1 'polypeptide(L)'
;RKRIIQHTQTAGIAYDLLYTELTVYNRGGLRSFNDKEVHNVLERSGIKKKVFDTVNKANEWFITDLETVKRAIAAVKEGRSSLSSAEVTREYSPIAFRPEQQEAISKTKKQFKKGNQMLWNAKMRFGKTLSALQVVKDMEFQRTLILTHRPVVDAGWFEDFGKIFYDRKDFAYGSKNNGESYDSLERQAESHGMHYEDFASLQDLRGSASVGGNFDKNNEVFATDWDLIIVDEAHEGTQTELGKAVMGELVKEQTKVLRLSGTPFNLLDDFKEDEIYTWDYVMEQRAKVS
;
A
#
# COMPACT_ATOMS: atom_id res chain seq x y z
N ARG A 1 27.93 -3.11 -24.42
CA ARG A 1 29.15 -2.41 -23.97
C ARG A 1 29.16 -0.92 -24.35
N LYS A 2 28.98 -0.53 -25.66
CA LYS A 2 29.00 0.89 -26.06
C LYS A 2 27.98 1.76 -25.32
N ARG A 3 26.78 1.26 -25.11
CA ARG A 3 25.69 2.01 -24.38
C ARG A 3 26.02 2.23 -22.92
N ILE A 4 26.60 1.25 -22.23
CA ILE A 4 27.03 1.36 -20.83
C ILE A 4 28.12 2.44 -20.71
N ILE A 5 29.13 2.41 -21.60
CA ILE A 5 30.21 3.41 -21.63
C ILE A 5 29.63 4.82 -21.83
N GLN A 6 28.67 4.99 -22.71
CA GLN A 6 28.02 6.27 -22.99
C GLN A 6 27.26 6.79 -21.78
N HIS A 7 26.49 5.95 -21.06
CA HIS A 7 25.75 6.33 -19.87
C HIS A 7 26.66 6.70 -18.69
N THR A 8 27.75 5.95 -18.48
CA THR A 8 28.71 6.24 -17.41
C THR A 8 29.55 7.48 -17.70
N GLN A 9 29.92 7.73 -18.94
CA GLN A 9 30.59 8.97 -19.36
C GLN A 9 29.71 10.20 -19.13
N THR A 10 28.41 10.09 -19.41
CA THR A 10 27.45 11.17 -19.18
C THR A 10 27.23 11.45 -17.69
N ALA A 11 27.32 10.43 -16.85
CA ALA A 11 27.14 10.57 -15.40
C ALA A 11 28.45 10.85 -14.64
N GLY A 12 29.63 10.75 -15.32
CA GLY A 12 30.94 10.94 -14.68
C GLY A 12 31.27 9.91 -13.59
N ILE A 13 30.67 8.70 -13.66
CA ILE A 13 30.77 7.66 -12.62
C ILE A 13 31.57 6.48 -13.17
N ALA A 14 32.55 5.99 -12.38
CA ALA A 14 33.20 4.71 -12.62
C ALA A 14 32.20 3.56 -12.44
N TYR A 15 32.32 2.51 -13.25
CA TYR A 15 31.44 1.34 -13.17
C TYR A 15 32.20 0.03 -13.29
N ASP A 16 31.62 -1.00 -12.67
CA ASP A 16 32.02 -2.39 -12.87
C ASP A 16 30.86 -3.18 -13.49
N LEU A 17 31.14 -3.97 -14.51
CA LEU A 17 30.15 -4.83 -15.13
C LEU A 17 30.06 -6.15 -14.36
N LEU A 18 29.11 -6.24 -13.45
CA LEU A 18 28.94 -7.39 -12.56
C LEU A 18 28.14 -8.54 -13.19
N TYR A 19 27.22 -8.24 -14.11
CA TYR A 19 26.30 -9.23 -14.64
C TYR A 19 25.77 -8.86 -16.03
N THR A 20 25.51 -9.85 -16.87
CA THR A 20 24.81 -9.72 -18.13
C THR A 20 23.90 -10.92 -18.35
N GLU A 21 22.72 -10.70 -18.92
CA GLU A 21 21.76 -11.76 -19.20
C GLU A 21 21.02 -11.52 -20.53
N LEU A 22 20.48 -12.61 -21.12
CA LEU A 22 19.64 -12.52 -22.29
C LEU A 22 18.23 -12.03 -21.90
N THR A 23 17.75 -11.01 -22.62
CA THR A 23 16.45 -10.38 -22.40
C THR A 23 15.34 -11.11 -23.15
N VAL A 24 15.09 -12.38 -22.79
CA VAL A 24 14.09 -13.24 -23.42
C VAL A 24 13.11 -13.75 -22.37
N TYR A 25 11.81 -13.65 -22.66
CA TYR A 25 10.76 -14.19 -21.77
C TYR A 25 10.78 -15.72 -21.70
N ASN A 26 10.40 -16.27 -20.56
CA ASN A 26 10.30 -17.72 -20.34
C ASN A 26 9.04 -18.34 -20.98
N ARG A 27 8.06 -17.52 -21.38
CA ARG A 27 6.76 -17.98 -21.93
C ARG A 27 6.43 -17.21 -23.21
N GLY A 28 5.71 -17.87 -24.12
CA GLY A 28 5.14 -17.20 -25.31
C GLY A 28 6.04 -17.05 -26.51
N GLY A 29 7.06 -17.91 -26.67
CA GLY A 29 8.00 -17.88 -27.82
C GLY A 29 9.18 -16.95 -27.59
N LEU A 30 10.01 -16.74 -28.65
CA LEU A 30 11.19 -15.88 -28.61
C LEU A 30 10.81 -14.38 -28.59
N ARG A 31 10.16 -13.93 -27.52
CA ARG A 31 9.93 -12.50 -27.26
C ARG A 31 11.03 -11.94 -26.39
N SER A 32 11.59 -10.81 -26.78
CA SER A 32 12.56 -10.06 -25.97
C SER A 32 11.87 -8.95 -25.20
N PHE A 33 12.38 -8.65 -24.01
CA PHE A 33 12.01 -7.48 -23.22
C PHE A 33 13.14 -6.45 -23.19
N ASN A 34 12.87 -5.25 -22.78
CA ASN A 34 13.86 -4.19 -22.66
C ASN A 34 14.14 -3.84 -21.19
N ASP A 35 15.17 -3.02 -20.98
CA ASP A 35 15.58 -2.55 -19.65
C ASP A 35 14.48 -1.80 -18.90
N LYS A 36 13.57 -1.10 -19.59
CA LYS A 36 12.46 -0.38 -18.97
C LYS A 36 11.50 -1.30 -18.21
N GLU A 37 11.32 -2.52 -18.67
CA GLU A 37 10.46 -3.50 -18.00
C GLU A 37 11.06 -3.92 -16.65
N VAL A 38 12.38 -4.08 -16.58
CA VAL A 38 13.10 -4.34 -15.32
C VAL A 38 13.03 -3.12 -14.40
N HIS A 39 13.21 -1.91 -14.96
CA HIS A 39 13.06 -0.66 -14.19
C HIS A 39 11.65 -0.53 -13.60
N ASN A 40 10.62 -0.84 -14.37
CA ASN A 40 9.23 -0.80 -13.91
C ASN A 40 8.99 -1.79 -12.74
N VAL A 41 9.54 -3.01 -12.83
CA VAL A 41 9.46 -3.98 -11.74
C VAL A 41 10.14 -3.45 -10.49
N LEU A 42 11.34 -2.88 -10.61
CA LEU A 42 12.08 -2.31 -9.47
C LEU A 42 11.30 -1.15 -8.82
N GLU A 43 10.81 -0.20 -9.63
CA GLU A 43 10.05 0.96 -9.15
C GLU A 43 8.75 0.53 -8.45
N ARG A 44 7.99 -0.36 -9.09
CA ARG A 44 6.74 -0.90 -8.53
C ARG A 44 6.98 -1.68 -7.23
N SER A 45 8.15 -2.27 -7.08
CA SER A 45 8.57 -2.98 -5.86
C SER A 45 9.12 -2.05 -4.77
N GLY A 46 9.13 -0.74 -4.99
CA GLY A 46 9.58 0.27 -4.03
C GLY A 46 11.09 0.49 -3.99
N ILE A 47 11.84 -0.03 -4.98
CA ILE A 47 13.28 0.21 -5.08
C ILE A 47 13.50 1.63 -5.60
N LYS A 48 14.23 2.42 -4.81
CA LYS A 48 14.41 3.86 -5.10
C LYS A 48 15.44 4.09 -6.20
N LYS A 49 15.13 5.01 -7.10
CA LYS A 49 16.11 5.55 -8.05
C LYS A 49 17.12 6.46 -7.32
N LYS A 50 18.36 6.42 -7.80
CA LYS A 50 19.37 7.37 -7.37
C LYS A 50 19.10 8.71 -8.03
N VAL A 51 18.91 9.74 -7.22
CA VAL A 51 18.80 11.12 -7.69
C VAL A 51 20.22 11.68 -7.80
N PHE A 52 20.61 12.12 -8.99
CA PHE A 52 21.82 12.88 -9.22
C PHE A 52 21.49 14.38 -9.18
N ASP A 53 22.51 15.22 -8.98
CA ASP A 53 22.33 16.68 -8.99
C ASP A 53 21.60 17.19 -10.24
N THR A 54 20.95 18.32 -10.12
CA THR A 54 19.98 18.91 -11.06
C THR A 54 20.44 19.05 -12.52
N VAL A 55 21.72 18.90 -12.80
CA VAL A 55 22.31 18.98 -14.14
C VAL A 55 22.30 17.63 -14.86
N ASN A 56 22.36 16.51 -14.14
CA ASN A 56 22.37 15.16 -14.69
C ASN A 56 20.99 14.49 -14.63
N LYS A 57 20.28 14.46 -15.75
CA LYS A 57 18.99 13.78 -15.92
C LYS A 57 19.11 12.25 -16.05
N ALA A 58 20.13 11.63 -15.45
CA ALA A 58 20.27 10.18 -15.48
C ALA A 58 19.23 9.56 -14.51
N ASN A 59 18.16 8.98 -15.07
CA ASN A 59 17.03 8.39 -14.34
C ASN A 59 16.98 6.85 -14.43
N GLU A 60 18.07 6.22 -14.87
CA GLU A 60 18.17 4.77 -15.05
C GLU A 60 18.92 4.06 -13.91
N TRP A 61 19.28 4.78 -12.85
CA TRP A 61 20.09 4.26 -11.74
C TRP A 61 19.23 3.96 -10.52
N PHE A 62 19.44 2.79 -9.93
CA PHE A 62 18.75 2.34 -8.73
C PHE A 62 19.72 2.12 -7.58
N ILE A 63 19.25 2.34 -6.36
CA ILE A 63 19.99 2.03 -5.13
C ILE A 63 19.53 0.64 -4.70
N THR A 64 20.29 -0.39 -5.10
CA THR A 64 19.94 -1.79 -4.84
C THR A 64 21.16 -2.70 -4.97
N ASP A 65 21.03 -3.95 -4.60
CA ASP A 65 22.03 -5.00 -4.74
C ASP A 65 21.82 -5.82 -6.02
N LEU A 66 22.87 -6.59 -6.39
CA LEU A 66 22.84 -7.42 -7.59
C LEU A 66 21.76 -8.52 -7.55
N GLU A 67 21.51 -9.10 -6.39
CA GLU A 67 20.54 -10.19 -6.25
C GLU A 67 19.10 -9.66 -6.45
N THR A 68 18.80 -8.47 -5.95
CA THR A 68 17.51 -7.81 -6.21
C THR A 68 17.32 -7.53 -7.70
N VAL A 69 18.38 -7.10 -8.42
CA VAL A 69 18.31 -6.90 -9.88
C VAL A 69 18.07 -8.22 -10.61
N LYS A 70 18.74 -9.30 -10.24
CA LYS A 70 18.52 -10.64 -10.83
C LYS A 70 17.09 -11.13 -10.61
N ARG A 71 16.53 -10.93 -9.41
CA ARG A 71 15.12 -11.24 -9.10
C ARG A 71 14.15 -10.41 -9.95
N ALA A 72 14.45 -9.12 -10.17
CA ALA A 72 13.63 -8.28 -11.04
C ALA A 72 13.66 -8.76 -12.50
N ILE A 73 14.82 -9.17 -13.00
CA ILE A 73 14.96 -9.77 -14.35
C ILE A 73 14.15 -11.09 -14.43
N ALA A 74 14.24 -11.95 -13.41
CA ALA A 74 13.47 -13.18 -13.35
C ALA A 74 11.96 -12.90 -13.32
N ALA A 75 11.50 -11.91 -12.54
CA ALA A 75 10.11 -11.49 -12.51
C ALA A 75 9.60 -11.05 -13.88
N VAL A 76 10.38 -10.24 -14.62
CA VAL A 76 10.03 -9.86 -16.01
C VAL A 76 9.92 -11.08 -16.89
N LYS A 77 10.87 -12.01 -16.85
CA LYS A 77 10.86 -13.25 -17.65
C LYS A 77 9.61 -14.12 -17.38
N GLU A 78 9.11 -14.07 -16.17
CA GLU A 78 7.89 -14.78 -15.72
C GLU A 78 6.61 -14.00 -16.04
N GLY A 79 6.72 -12.75 -16.53
CA GLY A 79 5.58 -11.87 -16.80
C GLY A 79 4.98 -11.23 -15.53
N ARG A 80 5.74 -11.20 -14.43
CA ARG A 80 5.34 -10.49 -13.20
C ARG A 80 5.66 -9.00 -13.30
N SER A 81 4.80 -8.17 -12.72
CA SER A 81 4.95 -6.71 -12.72
C SER A 81 5.72 -6.15 -11.51
N SER A 82 5.98 -6.98 -10.51
CA SER A 82 6.70 -6.61 -9.28
C SER A 82 7.44 -7.80 -8.68
N LEU A 83 8.32 -7.53 -7.72
CA LEU A 83 8.84 -8.52 -6.79
C LEU A 83 7.77 -8.86 -5.74
N SER A 84 7.79 -10.08 -5.25
CA SER A 84 6.97 -10.48 -4.09
C SER A 84 7.53 -9.88 -2.79
N SER A 85 6.71 -9.81 -1.75
CA SER A 85 7.15 -9.36 -0.42
C SER A 85 8.33 -10.18 0.13
N ALA A 86 8.40 -11.46 -0.21
CA ALA A 86 9.50 -12.34 0.20
C ALA A 86 10.82 -12.02 -0.52
N GLU A 87 10.76 -11.49 -1.73
CA GLU A 87 11.92 -11.16 -2.56
C GLU A 87 12.52 -9.79 -2.27
N VAL A 88 11.75 -8.89 -1.64
CA VAL A 88 12.21 -7.54 -1.27
C VAL A 88 12.82 -7.55 0.12
N THR A 89 14.10 -7.19 0.21
CA THR A 89 14.76 -6.98 1.51
C THR A 89 14.47 -5.55 1.97
N ARG A 90 13.86 -5.41 3.13
CA ARG A 90 13.57 -4.12 3.77
C ARG A 90 14.31 -4.04 5.08
N GLU A 91 15.16 -3.03 5.22
CA GLU A 91 15.88 -2.75 6.47
C GLU A 91 15.18 -1.58 7.17
N TYR A 92 14.25 -1.90 8.06
CA TYR A 92 13.61 -0.91 8.93
C TYR A 92 13.81 -1.30 10.40
N SER A 93 14.00 -0.29 11.25
CA SER A 93 13.97 -0.50 12.68
C SER A 93 12.53 -0.59 13.19
N PRO A 94 12.26 -1.35 14.26
CA PRO A 94 10.96 -1.37 14.89
C PRO A 94 10.46 0.04 15.22
N ILE A 95 9.18 0.32 14.94
CA ILE A 95 8.58 1.61 15.23
C ILE A 95 8.18 1.66 16.71
N ALA A 96 8.68 2.67 17.43
CA ALA A 96 8.21 2.99 18.76
C ALA A 96 6.97 3.89 18.68
N PHE A 97 5.79 3.30 18.89
CA PHE A 97 4.55 4.06 18.91
C PHE A 97 4.45 4.92 20.18
N ARG A 98 3.99 6.15 20.04
CA ARG A 98 3.69 7.04 21.14
C ARG A 98 2.50 6.51 21.96
N PRO A 99 2.36 6.91 23.25
CA PRO A 99 1.27 6.43 24.12
C PRO A 99 -0.13 6.58 23.49
N GLU A 100 -0.42 7.72 22.89
CA GLU A 100 -1.69 7.99 22.22
C GLU A 100 -1.96 7.08 21.01
N GLN A 101 -0.91 6.71 20.25
CA GLN A 101 -1.02 5.75 19.15
C GLN A 101 -1.30 4.34 19.68
N GLN A 102 -0.60 3.93 20.75
CA GLN A 102 -0.81 2.64 21.41
C GLN A 102 -2.24 2.54 21.99
N GLU A 103 -2.77 3.64 22.54
CA GLU A 103 -4.14 3.71 23.03
C GLU A 103 -5.17 3.53 21.91
N ALA A 104 -5.00 4.24 20.77
CA ALA A 104 -5.85 4.10 19.58
C ALA A 104 -5.85 2.66 19.05
N ILE A 105 -4.67 2.05 18.91
CA ILE A 105 -4.51 0.66 18.47
C ILE A 105 -5.21 -0.29 19.44
N SER A 106 -4.97 -0.14 20.76
CA SER A 106 -5.55 -0.99 21.79
C SER A 106 -7.08 -0.87 21.85
N LYS A 107 -7.61 0.36 21.80
CA LYS A 107 -9.06 0.61 21.77
C LYS A 107 -9.71 -0.03 20.56
N THR A 108 -9.10 0.11 19.37
CA THR A 108 -9.59 -0.48 18.14
C THR A 108 -9.63 -2.01 18.20
N LYS A 109 -8.54 -2.63 18.67
CA LYS A 109 -8.50 -4.09 18.87
C LYS A 109 -9.57 -4.62 19.82
N LYS A 110 -9.86 -3.88 20.90
CA LYS A 110 -10.94 -4.21 21.84
C LYS A 110 -12.31 -4.04 21.17
N GLN A 111 -12.50 -2.96 20.42
CA GLN A 111 -13.76 -2.67 19.73
C GLN A 111 -14.06 -3.72 18.67
N PHE A 112 -13.09 -4.14 17.88
CA PHE A 112 -13.27 -5.15 16.83
C PHE A 112 -13.53 -6.58 17.33
N LYS A 113 -13.39 -6.83 18.64
CA LYS A 113 -13.84 -8.10 19.26
C LYS A 113 -15.35 -8.13 19.51
N LYS A 114 -16.03 -7.00 19.56
CA LYS A 114 -17.44 -6.86 19.91
C LYS A 114 -18.30 -6.14 18.88
N GLY A 115 -17.68 -5.44 17.94
CA GLY A 115 -18.35 -4.69 16.89
C GLY A 115 -17.51 -4.58 15.62
N ASN A 116 -18.10 -4.00 14.59
CA ASN A 116 -17.53 -3.98 13.23
C ASN A 116 -17.10 -2.58 12.76
N GLN A 117 -17.23 -1.55 13.60
CA GLN A 117 -16.82 -0.21 13.18
C GLN A 117 -16.03 0.53 14.24
N MET A 118 -15.12 1.37 13.79
CA MET A 118 -14.28 2.24 14.59
C MET A 118 -13.97 3.52 13.81
N LEU A 119 -14.02 4.65 14.49
CA LEU A 119 -13.66 5.97 13.96
C LEU A 119 -12.48 6.54 14.75
N TRP A 120 -11.43 6.94 14.04
CA TRP A 120 -10.35 7.76 14.61
C TRP A 120 -10.54 9.22 14.19
N ASN A 121 -10.98 10.02 15.16
CA ASN A 121 -10.92 11.48 15.09
C ASN A 121 -9.53 11.93 15.51
N ALA A 122 -8.59 11.88 14.60
CA ALA A 122 -7.20 12.19 14.90
C ALA A 122 -6.64 13.15 13.84
N LYS A 123 -6.16 14.30 14.32
CA LYS A 123 -5.63 15.35 13.45
C LYS A 123 -4.39 14.91 12.66
N MET A 124 -3.96 15.76 11.73
CA MET A 124 -2.72 15.58 10.98
C MET A 124 -1.52 15.35 11.93
N ARG A 125 -0.53 14.59 11.47
CA ARG A 125 0.68 14.21 12.22
C ARG A 125 0.47 13.26 13.41
N PHE A 126 -0.74 12.76 13.61
CA PHE A 126 -0.98 11.67 14.58
C PHE A 126 -0.23 10.40 14.18
N GLY A 127 -0.03 10.13 12.90
CA GLY A 127 0.53 8.88 12.38
C GLY A 127 -0.55 7.82 12.17
N LYS A 128 -1.71 8.24 11.66
CA LYS A 128 -2.88 7.37 11.41
C LYS A 128 -2.52 6.15 10.58
N THR A 129 -1.79 6.34 9.48
CA THR A 129 -1.41 5.28 8.54
C THR A 129 -0.62 4.17 9.23
N LEU A 130 0.49 4.52 9.89
CA LEU A 130 1.33 3.55 10.62
C LEU A 130 0.55 2.82 11.71
N SER A 131 -0.26 3.57 12.48
CA SER A 131 -1.06 2.99 13.58
C SER A 131 -2.17 2.08 13.06
N ALA A 132 -2.81 2.41 11.93
CA ALA A 132 -3.81 1.57 11.29
C ALA A 132 -3.21 0.27 10.74
N LEU A 133 -2.06 0.34 10.08
CA LEU A 133 -1.32 -0.85 9.63
C LEU A 133 -0.86 -1.73 10.80
N GLN A 134 -0.52 -1.13 11.95
CA GLN A 134 -0.23 -1.91 13.16
C GLN A 134 -1.47 -2.67 13.67
N VAL A 135 -2.67 -2.10 13.56
CA VAL A 135 -3.91 -2.83 13.87
C VAL A 135 -4.07 -4.04 12.94
N VAL A 136 -3.81 -3.87 11.64
CA VAL A 136 -3.85 -4.99 10.67
C VAL A 136 -2.89 -6.10 11.10
N LYS A 137 -1.64 -5.74 11.38
CA LYS A 137 -0.59 -6.68 11.81
C LYS A 137 -0.96 -7.41 13.10
N ASP A 138 -1.44 -6.68 14.12
CA ASP A 138 -1.78 -7.24 15.43
C ASP A 138 -3.00 -8.15 15.40
N MET A 139 -3.96 -7.90 14.53
CA MET A 139 -5.19 -8.66 14.42
C MET A 139 -5.13 -9.74 13.33
N GLU A 140 -4.03 -9.83 12.60
CA GLU A 140 -3.81 -10.84 11.58
C GLU A 140 -4.93 -10.88 10.52
N PHE A 141 -5.42 -9.71 10.08
CA PHE A 141 -6.41 -9.66 9.00
C PHE A 141 -5.81 -10.19 7.71
N GLN A 142 -6.50 -11.14 7.07
CA GLN A 142 -5.98 -11.78 5.85
C GLN A 142 -6.19 -10.86 4.63
N ARG A 143 -7.37 -10.26 4.51
CA ARG A 143 -7.73 -9.38 3.38
C ARG A 143 -8.11 -8.01 3.89
N THR A 144 -7.25 -7.03 3.66
CA THR A 144 -7.49 -5.64 4.05
C THR A 144 -7.58 -4.76 2.81
N LEU A 145 -8.66 -3.98 2.69
CA LEU A 145 -8.77 -2.93 1.68
C LEU A 145 -8.42 -1.58 2.30
N ILE A 146 -7.49 -0.87 1.70
CA ILE A 146 -7.20 0.53 2.01
C ILE A 146 -7.94 1.39 0.98
N LEU A 147 -8.94 2.11 1.43
CA LEU A 147 -9.79 2.97 0.61
C LEU A 147 -9.52 4.43 0.94
N THR A 148 -9.06 5.20 -0.04
CA THR A 148 -8.80 6.64 0.09
C THR A 148 -9.67 7.44 -0.87
N HIS A 149 -9.82 8.73 -0.63
CA HIS A 149 -10.56 9.57 -1.58
C HIS A 149 -9.82 9.69 -2.92
N ARG A 150 -8.49 9.87 -2.88
CA ARG A 150 -7.64 10.11 -4.05
C ARG A 150 -6.49 9.09 -4.16
N PRO A 151 -6.10 8.69 -5.38
CA PRO A 151 -5.03 7.69 -5.57
C PRO A 151 -3.63 8.21 -5.23
N VAL A 152 -3.42 9.52 -5.09
CA VAL A 152 -2.09 10.14 -4.92
C VAL A 152 -1.36 9.69 -3.64
N VAL A 153 -2.09 9.24 -2.62
CA VAL A 153 -1.51 8.82 -1.33
C VAL A 153 -1.04 7.36 -1.30
N ASP A 154 -1.27 6.59 -2.35
CA ASP A 154 -0.88 5.19 -2.48
C ASP A 154 0.61 4.94 -2.14
N ALA A 155 1.52 5.75 -2.69
CA ALA A 155 2.94 5.61 -2.42
C ALA A 155 3.30 5.78 -0.93
N GLY A 156 2.59 6.65 -0.20
CA GLY A 156 2.76 6.83 1.25
C GLY A 156 2.31 5.61 2.05
N TRP A 157 1.17 5.03 1.69
CA TRP A 157 0.68 3.78 2.28
C TRP A 157 1.64 2.62 2.03
N PHE A 158 2.14 2.49 0.79
CA PHE A 158 3.11 1.47 0.43
C PHE A 158 4.44 1.62 1.21
N GLU A 159 4.94 2.84 1.38
CA GLU A 159 6.14 3.09 2.19
C GLU A 159 5.91 2.71 3.65
N ASP A 160 4.80 3.11 4.24
CA ASP A 160 4.46 2.81 5.63
C ASP A 160 4.16 1.32 5.85
N PHE A 161 3.59 0.63 4.86
CA PHE A 161 3.50 -0.83 4.85
C PHE A 161 4.89 -1.47 5.03
N GLY A 162 5.88 -1.01 4.26
CA GLY A 162 7.25 -1.51 4.37
C GLY A 162 7.85 -1.32 5.75
N LYS A 163 7.51 -0.24 6.46
CA LYS A 163 7.98 0.03 7.83
C LYS A 163 7.34 -0.88 8.87
N ILE A 164 6.03 -1.14 8.75
CA ILE A 164 5.28 -1.95 9.71
C ILE A 164 5.55 -3.45 9.54
N PHE A 165 5.61 -3.92 8.29
CA PHE A 165 5.74 -5.35 7.95
C PHE A 165 7.15 -5.76 7.55
N TYR A 166 8.19 -5.03 7.97
CA TYR A 166 9.58 -5.31 7.63
C TYR A 166 10.02 -6.73 8.05
N ASP A 167 9.47 -7.25 9.13
CA ASP A 167 9.74 -8.55 9.75
C ASP A 167 8.72 -9.64 9.36
N ARG A 168 7.69 -9.31 8.55
CA ARG A 168 6.61 -10.20 8.15
C ARG A 168 6.63 -10.44 6.63
N LYS A 169 7.10 -11.62 6.23
CA LYS A 169 7.14 -12.04 4.82
C LYS A 169 5.83 -12.62 4.31
N ASP A 170 4.92 -12.92 5.21
CA ASP A 170 3.59 -13.44 4.97
C ASP A 170 2.53 -12.34 4.75
N PHE A 171 2.94 -11.06 4.75
CA PHE A 171 2.12 -9.93 4.36
C PHE A 171 2.60 -9.33 3.03
N ALA A 172 1.66 -9.00 2.15
CA ALA A 172 1.92 -8.38 0.86
C ALA A 172 1.07 -7.11 0.67
N TYR A 173 1.54 -6.20 -0.19
CA TYR A 173 0.83 -4.98 -0.55
C TYR A 173 0.64 -4.92 -2.06
N GLY A 174 -0.52 -4.48 -2.48
CA GLY A 174 -0.80 -4.21 -3.87
C GLY A 174 -1.65 -2.97 -4.10
N SER A 175 -1.50 -2.44 -5.29
CA SER A 175 -2.30 -1.37 -5.83
C SER A 175 -2.18 -1.34 -7.34
N LYS A 176 -2.88 -0.40 -7.95
CA LYS A 176 -2.71 -0.13 -9.38
C LYS A 176 -1.25 0.24 -9.76
N ASN A 177 -0.53 0.94 -8.88
CA ASN A 177 0.78 1.51 -9.19
C ASN A 177 1.94 0.93 -8.38
N ASN A 178 1.69 0.37 -7.21
CA ASN A 178 2.73 -0.10 -6.29
C ASN A 178 2.47 -1.53 -5.83
N GLY A 179 3.55 -2.27 -5.55
CA GLY A 179 3.46 -3.63 -5.05
C GLY A 179 2.92 -4.63 -6.08
N GLU A 180 2.25 -5.65 -5.61
CA GLU A 180 1.76 -6.77 -6.42
C GLU A 180 0.42 -6.43 -7.10
N SER A 181 0.06 -7.19 -8.15
CA SER A 181 -1.27 -7.11 -8.73
C SER A 181 -2.29 -7.82 -7.84
N TYR A 182 -3.56 -7.42 -7.91
CA TYR A 182 -4.64 -8.06 -7.17
C TYR A 182 -4.69 -9.59 -7.39
N ASP A 183 -4.59 -10.04 -8.65
CA ASP A 183 -4.57 -11.48 -8.97
C ASP A 183 -3.40 -12.23 -8.31
N SER A 184 -2.25 -11.57 -8.15
CA SER A 184 -1.11 -12.14 -7.44
C SER A 184 -1.38 -12.25 -5.94
N LEU A 185 -1.96 -11.21 -5.34
CA LEU A 185 -2.33 -11.18 -3.92
C LEU A 185 -3.33 -12.29 -3.58
N GLU A 186 -4.46 -12.37 -4.32
CA GLU A 186 -5.48 -13.39 -4.09
C GLU A 186 -4.94 -14.80 -4.27
N ARG A 187 -4.19 -15.05 -5.34
CA ARG A 187 -3.59 -16.37 -5.57
C ARG A 187 -2.68 -16.81 -4.42
N GLN A 188 -1.90 -15.88 -3.85
CA GLN A 188 -1.02 -16.18 -2.71
C GLN A 188 -1.83 -16.36 -1.42
N ALA A 189 -2.89 -15.60 -1.22
CA ALA A 189 -3.79 -15.75 -0.08
C ALA A 189 -4.47 -17.13 -0.11
N GLU A 190 -5.00 -17.55 -1.27
CA GLU A 190 -5.67 -18.84 -1.44
C GLU A 190 -4.70 -20.04 -1.35
N SER A 191 -3.52 -19.95 -1.98
CA SER A 191 -2.59 -21.08 -2.07
C SER A 191 -1.63 -21.21 -0.90
N HIS A 192 -1.29 -20.13 -0.22
CA HIS A 192 -0.26 -20.09 0.83
C HIS A 192 -0.74 -19.43 2.13
N GLY A 193 -2.00 -19.02 2.21
CA GLY A 193 -2.52 -18.34 3.40
C GLY A 193 -1.87 -16.97 3.67
N MET A 194 -1.36 -16.31 2.63
CA MET A 194 -0.78 -14.98 2.73
C MET A 194 -1.83 -13.96 3.16
N HIS A 195 -1.40 -12.96 3.92
CA HIS A 195 -2.17 -11.76 4.23
C HIS A 195 -1.84 -10.66 3.23
N TYR A 196 -2.79 -9.81 2.92
CA TYR A 196 -2.48 -8.68 2.02
C TYR A 196 -3.31 -7.43 2.31
N GLU A 197 -2.73 -6.31 1.94
CA GLU A 197 -3.39 -5.01 1.83
C GLU A 197 -3.48 -4.63 0.35
N ASP A 198 -4.71 -4.44 -0.14
CA ASP A 198 -4.96 -3.87 -1.47
C ASP A 198 -5.43 -2.42 -1.34
N PHE A 199 -4.85 -1.55 -2.15
CA PHE A 199 -5.16 -0.13 -2.14
C PHE A 199 -6.03 0.26 -3.32
N ALA A 200 -7.18 0.87 -3.03
CA ALA A 200 -8.07 1.44 -4.02
C ALA A 200 -8.44 2.90 -3.69
N SER A 201 -8.77 3.68 -4.71
CA SER A 201 -9.33 5.00 -4.50
C SER A 201 -10.85 5.01 -4.70
N LEU A 202 -11.54 5.75 -3.84
CA LEU A 202 -12.97 5.95 -3.97
C LEU A 202 -13.33 6.58 -5.33
N GLN A 203 -12.46 7.47 -5.83
CA GLN A 203 -12.60 8.09 -7.15
C GLN A 203 -12.60 7.06 -8.28
N ASP A 204 -11.75 6.03 -8.19
CA ASP A 204 -11.69 4.97 -9.20
C ASP A 204 -12.88 4.00 -9.08
N LEU A 205 -13.22 3.59 -7.86
CA LEU A 205 -14.32 2.66 -7.59
C LEU A 205 -15.69 3.22 -8.00
N ARG A 206 -15.92 4.52 -7.84
CA ARG A 206 -17.16 5.21 -8.27
C ARG A 206 -17.45 5.07 -9.75
N GLY A 207 -16.42 4.91 -10.59
CA GLY A 207 -16.59 4.71 -12.02
C GLY A 207 -17.05 3.30 -12.41
N SER A 208 -17.12 2.36 -11.49
CA SER A 208 -17.39 0.95 -11.75
C SER A 208 -18.88 0.69 -11.96
N ALA A 209 -19.22 -0.20 -12.91
CA ALA A 209 -20.60 -0.58 -13.21
C ALA A 209 -21.32 -1.20 -12.01
N SER A 210 -20.59 -1.89 -11.13
CA SER A 210 -21.11 -2.48 -9.88
C SER A 210 -21.80 -1.48 -8.96
N VAL A 211 -21.49 -0.19 -9.06
CA VAL A 211 -22.08 0.90 -8.25
C VAL A 211 -22.75 1.96 -9.10
N GLY A 212 -23.18 1.61 -10.32
CA GLY A 212 -23.89 2.51 -11.23
C GLY A 212 -22.98 3.42 -12.06
N GLY A 213 -21.68 3.17 -12.10
CA GLY A 213 -20.75 3.81 -13.02
C GLY A 213 -20.80 3.23 -14.43
N ASN A 214 -19.99 3.78 -15.34
CA ASN A 214 -20.03 3.45 -16.77
C ASN A 214 -18.98 2.41 -17.21
N PHE A 215 -18.11 1.96 -16.30
CA PHE A 215 -16.97 1.12 -16.65
C PHE A 215 -17.05 -0.25 -15.99
N ASP A 216 -16.86 -1.30 -16.79
CA ASP A 216 -16.67 -2.68 -16.29
C ASP A 216 -15.24 -2.84 -15.77
N LYS A 217 -15.06 -2.46 -14.51
CA LYS A 217 -13.75 -2.50 -13.83
C LYS A 217 -13.92 -2.70 -12.32
N ASN A 218 -12.84 -3.09 -11.65
CA ASN A 218 -12.78 -3.31 -10.20
C ASN A 218 -13.78 -4.36 -9.67
N ASN A 219 -14.28 -5.25 -10.52
CA ASN A 219 -15.24 -6.29 -10.11
C ASN A 219 -14.65 -7.19 -9.02
N GLU A 220 -13.38 -7.49 -9.10
CA GLU A 220 -12.63 -8.27 -8.12
C GLU A 220 -12.65 -7.62 -6.74
N VAL A 221 -12.48 -6.30 -6.66
CA VAL A 221 -12.50 -5.55 -5.40
C VAL A 221 -13.86 -5.63 -4.72
N PHE A 222 -14.96 -5.52 -5.50
CA PHE A 222 -16.32 -5.64 -4.99
C PHE A 222 -16.72 -7.09 -4.66
N ALA A 223 -16.16 -8.08 -5.36
CA ALA A 223 -16.43 -9.48 -5.13
C ALA A 223 -15.71 -10.04 -3.89
N THR A 224 -14.62 -9.41 -3.46
CA THR A 224 -13.81 -9.89 -2.34
C THR A 224 -14.54 -9.75 -0.99
N ASP A 225 -14.41 -10.77 -0.14
CA ASP A 225 -14.84 -10.73 1.24
C ASP A 225 -13.72 -10.12 2.10
N TRP A 226 -13.76 -8.79 2.28
CA TRP A 226 -12.78 -8.06 3.07
C TRP A 226 -12.97 -8.30 4.56
N ASP A 227 -11.89 -8.66 5.27
CA ASP A 227 -11.89 -8.73 6.74
C ASP A 227 -11.88 -7.35 7.36
N LEU A 228 -11.11 -6.42 6.76
CA LEU A 228 -11.01 -5.04 7.19
C LEU A 228 -11.04 -4.09 5.99
N ILE A 229 -11.77 -3.00 6.12
CA ILE A 229 -11.68 -1.84 5.22
C ILE A 229 -11.19 -0.66 6.05
N ILE A 230 -10.05 -0.09 5.68
CA ILE A 230 -9.55 1.18 6.22
C ILE A 230 -9.98 2.29 5.27
N VAL A 231 -10.74 3.26 5.77
CA VAL A 231 -11.19 4.42 5.00
C VAL A 231 -10.40 5.64 5.46
N ASP A 232 -9.43 6.05 4.66
CA ASP A 232 -8.62 7.24 4.95
C ASP A 232 -9.31 8.51 4.45
N GLU A 233 -9.22 9.58 5.24
CA GLU A 233 -9.96 10.84 5.04
C GLU A 233 -11.46 10.59 4.83
N ALA A 234 -12.06 9.83 5.74
CA ALA A 234 -13.42 9.32 5.66
C ALA A 234 -14.51 10.41 5.48
N HIS A 235 -14.20 11.65 5.86
CA HIS A 235 -15.08 12.82 5.65
C HIS A 235 -15.14 13.25 4.16
N GLU A 236 -14.16 12.84 3.33
CA GLU A 236 -14.15 13.16 1.90
C GLU A 236 -14.84 12.07 1.08
N GLY A 237 -15.94 12.44 0.47
CA GLY A 237 -16.58 11.64 -0.58
C GLY A 237 -17.41 10.42 -0.14
N THR A 238 -17.26 9.87 1.07
CA THR A 238 -18.04 8.72 1.54
C THR A 238 -19.51 9.09 1.85
N GLN A 239 -19.79 10.35 2.12
CA GLN A 239 -21.14 10.85 2.42
C GLN A 239 -21.96 11.17 1.16
N THR A 240 -21.35 11.15 -0.03
CA THR A 240 -22.09 11.27 -1.29
C THR A 240 -22.89 10.00 -1.57
N GLU A 241 -23.99 10.09 -2.32
CA GLU A 241 -24.81 8.93 -2.70
C GLU A 241 -23.97 7.82 -3.35
N LEU A 242 -23.07 8.19 -4.23
CA LEU A 242 -22.18 7.23 -4.90
C LEU A 242 -21.12 6.66 -3.95
N GLY A 243 -20.62 7.45 -3.00
CA GLY A 243 -19.73 6.98 -1.94
C GLY A 243 -20.41 5.98 -1.01
N LYS A 244 -21.67 6.24 -0.64
CA LYS A 244 -22.49 5.31 0.13
C LYS A 244 -22.77 4.02 -0.64
N ALA A 245 -23.03 4.09 -1.94
CA ALA A 245 -23.19 2.92 -2.80
C ALA A 245 -21.93 2.07 -2.85
N VAL A 246 -20.74 2.68 -3.00
CA VAL A 246 -19.45 1.97 -2.95
C VAL A 246 -19.27 1.25 -1.61
N MET A 247 -19.50 1.95 -0.50
CA MET A 247 -19.38 1.34 0.83
C MET A 247 -20.41 0.22 1.05
N GLY A 248 -21.64 0.40 0.55
CA GLY A 248 -22.70 -0.60 0.65
C GLY A 248 -22.37 -1.92 -0.05
N GLU A 249 -21.67 -1.86 -1.20
CA GLU A 249 -21.21 -3.05 -1.93
C GLU A 249 -19.98 -3.70 -1.30
N LEU A 250 -19.08 -2.90 -0.72
CA LEU A 250 -17.82 -3.38 -0.16
C LEU A 250 -17.99 -3.99 1.25
N VAL A 251 -18.86 -3.41 2.09
CA VAL A 251 -19.03 -3.82 3.49
C VAL A 251 -20.03 -4.95 3.59
N LYS A 252 -19.56 -6.12 4.00
CA LYS A 252 -20.37 -7.32 4.26
C LYS A 252 -20.57 -7.52 5.77
N GLU A 253 -21.37 -8.49 6.16
CA GLU A 253 -21.76 -8.71 7.58
C GLU A 253 -20.55 -8.85 8.52
N GLN A 254 -19.51 -9.54 8.08
CA GLN A 254 -18.30 -9.78 8.89
C GLN A 254 -17.22 -8.72 8.70
N THR A 255 -17.36 -7.82 7.74
CA THR A 255 -16.35 -6.81 7.42
C THR A 255 -16.23 -5.78 8.53
N LYS A 256 -15.02 -5.60 9.03
CA LYS A 256 -14.71 -4.50 9.95
C LYS A 256 -14.33 -3.25 9.17
N VAL A 257 -14.69 -2.09 9.71
CA VAL A 257 -14.43 -0.79 9.07
C VAL A 257 -13.75 0.13 10.06
N LEU A 258 -12.53 0.55 9.73
CA LEU A 258 -11.76 1.57 10.45
C LEU A 258 -11.76 2.85 9.63
N ARG A 259 -12.45 3.89 10.11
CA ARG A 259 -12.47 5.21 9.49
C ARG A 259 -11.45 6.13 10.14
N LEU A 260 -10.64 6.78 9.32
CA LEU A 260 -9.62 7.74 9.73
C LEU A 260 -10.05 9.13 9.25
N SER A 261 -10.10 10.10 10.14
CA SER A 261 -10.43 11.48 9.77
C SER A 261 -9.78 12.48 10.72
N GLY A 262 -9.31 13.59 10.17
CA GLY A 262 -8.86 14.74 10.95
C GLY A 262 -9.99 15.73 11.28
N THR A 263 -11.12 15.62 10.58
CA THR A 263 -12.29 16.53 10.69
C THR A 263 -13.61 15.75 10.53
N PRO A 264 -13.96 14.87 11.48
CA PRO A 264 -15.07 13.93 11.32
C PRO A 264 -16.44 14.53 11.67
N PHE A 265 -16.63 15.84 11.68
CA PHE A 265 -17.84 16.50 12.19
C PHE A 265 -19.15 15.93 11.61
N ASN A 266 -19.14 15.48 10.36
CA ASN A 266 -20.28 14.87 9.70
C ASN A 266 -20.45 13.36 9.96
N LEU A 267 -19.55 12.76 10.71
CA LEU A 267 -19.50 11.31 10.94
C LEU A 267 -19.76 10.93 12.40
N LEU A 268 -19.55 11.85 13.34
CA LEU A 268 -19.56 11.53 14.80
C LEU A 268 -20.91 10.98 15.26
N ASP A 269 -22.01 11.48 14.71
CA ASP A 269 -23.37 11.07 15.09
C ASP A 269 -23.71 9.62 14.71
N ASP A 270 -22.94 9.04 13.78
CA ASP A 270 -23.13 7.67 13.29
C ASP A 270 -22.42 6.63 14.18
N PHE A 271 -21.69 7.06 15.21
CA PHE A 271 -20.86 6.20 16.05
C PHE A 271 -21.19 6.33 17.54
N LYS A 272 -21.09 5.21 18.25
CA LYS A 272 -21.16 5.18 19.71
C LYS A 272 -19.82 5.64 20.32
N GLU A 273 -19.82 6.04 21.57
CA GLU A 273 -18.64 6.53 22.28
C GLU A 273 -17.47 5.53 22.30
N ASP A 274 -17.77 4.25 22.44
CA ASP A 274 -16.75 3.19 22.42
C ASP A 274 -16.22 2.86 21.03
N GLU A 275 -16.91 3.32 19.97
CA GLU A 275 -16.51 3.22 18.57
C GLU A 275 -15.65 4.41 18.08
N ILE A 276 -15.40 5.41 18.95
CA ILE A 276 -14.65 6.62 18.60
C ILE A 276 -13.37 6.70 19.43
N TYR A 277 -12.24 6.96 18.76
CA TYR A 277 -11.01 7.42 19.41
C TYR A 277 -10.74 8.85 18.96
N THR A 278 -10.48 9.75 19.92
CA THR A 278 -10.22 11.17 19.63
C THR A 278 -8.82 11.56 20.07
N TRP A 279 -8.09 12.24 19.19
CA TRP A 279 -6.84 12.93 19.46
C TRP A 279 -6.88 14.34 18.85
N ASP A 280 -7.17 15.32 19.67
CA ASP A 280 -7.32 16.72 19.27
C ASP A 280 -6.11 17.59 19.63
N TYR A 281 -6.20 18.88 19.31
CA TYR A 281 -5.15 19.85 19.59
C TYR A 281 -4.89 20.02 21.10
N VAL A 282 -5.92 19.98 21.93
CA VAL A 282 -5.80 20.14 23.39
C VAL A 282 -5.02 18.98 24.00
N MET A 283 -5.33 17.75 23.55
CA MET A 283 -4.61 16.54 23.97
C MET A 283 -3.14 16.58 23.54
N GLU A 284 -2.85 17.04 22.32
CA GLU A 284 -1.46 17.20 21.86
C GLU A 284 -0.68 18.21 22.69
N GLN A 285 -1.29 19.36 23.04
CA GLN A 285 -0.58 20.36 23.85
C GLN A 285 -0.31 19.83 25.27
N ARG A 286 -1.24 19.09 25.87
CA ARG A 286 -1.03 18.44 27.17
C ARG A 286 0.11 17.43 27.13
N ALA A 287 0.20 16.60 26.08
CA ALA A 287 1.27 15.63 25.91
C ALA A 287 2.67 16.25 25.70
N LYS A 288 2.76 17.51 25.27
CA LYS A 288 4.05 18.23 25.12
C LYS A 288 4.55 18.81 26.43
N VAL A 289 3.71 18.96 27.43
CA VAL A 289 4.02 19.59 28.72
C VAL A 289 4.24 18.54 29.81
N SER A 290 3.79 17.32 29.61
CA SER A 290 4.04 16.15 30.46
C SER A 290 5.35 15.44 30.08
#